data_4b3cbe040289273739ac2747bb87d11f
#
_entry.id   4b3cbe040289273739ac2747bb87d11f
#
_cell.length_a   1.000
_cell.length_b   1.000
_cell.length_c   1.000
_cell.angle_alpha   90.00
_cell.angle_beta   90.00
_cell.angle_gamma   90.00
#
_symmetry.space_group_name_H-M   'P 1'
#
loop_
_entity.id
_entity.type
_entity.pdbx_description
1 polymer ?
#
loop_
_entity_poly.entity_id
_entity_poly.type
_entity_poly.pdbx_seq_one_letter_code
_entity_poly.pdbx_strand_id
1 'polypeptide(L)'
;VLNPYNVLPMTRRIVARRSPIHGNGVFAVAPIKKGEEIIEYKGTLMTHAEADVLYGDGGETGHTFLFTLNDDFLIDANRKGNTARWINHSCDPNCQAVIEENAEGNPRKDRVLIEAIRNIKPGEELTYDYGITLDMPHTARLKKLWKCLCGSKNCTGTLLKSKR
;
A
#
# COMPACT_ATOMS: atom_id res chain seq x y z
N VAL A 1 1.77 38.44 23.59
CA VAL A 1 0.49 38.05 22.94
C VAL A 1 0.80 36.92 21.97
N LEU A 2 0.45 35.68 22.36
CA LEU A 2 0.64 34.51 21.52
C LEU A 2 -0.34 34.59 20.34
N ASN A 3 0.19 34.59 19.12
CA ASN A 3 -0.61 34.56 17.90
C ASN A 3 -1.35 33.19 17.81
N PRO A 4 -2.69 33.15 17.85
CA PRO A 4 -3.46 31.90 17.81
C PRO A 4 -3.38 31.18 16.46
N TYR A 5 -2.70 31.74 15.46
CA TYR A 5 -2.53 31.15 14.13
C TYR A 5 -1.13 30.59 13.89
N ASN A 6 -0.33 30.43 14.95
CA ASN A 6 0.95 29.73 14.81
C ASN A 6 0.69 28.21 14.75
N VAL A 7 0.02 27.77 13.69
CA VAL A 7 -0.04 26.36 13.31
C VAL A 7 1.39 26.00 12.93
N LEU A 8 2.07 25.29 13.81
CA LEU A 8 3.34 24.67 13.46
C LEU A 8 3.14 23.91 12.16
N PRO A 9 4.00 24.10 11.15
CA PRO A 9 3.87 23.35 9.91
C PRO A 9 3.85 21.87 10.30
N MET A 10 2.86 21.11 9.80
CA MET A 10 2.80 19.66 10.00
C MET A 10 4.14 19.10 9.54
N THR A 11 4.95 18.69 10.50
CA THR A 11 6.28 18.14 10.24
C THR A 11 6.08 16.91 9.36
N ARG A 12 6.67 16.94 8.17
CA ARG A 12 6.65 15.81 7.24
C ARG A 12 7.21 14.59 7.96
N ARG A 13 6.40 13.54 8.11
CA ARG A 13 6.80 12.32 8.84
C ARG A 13 7.37 11.24 7.94
N ILE A 14 7.12 11.31 6.65
CA ILE A 14 7.52 10.31 5.66
C ILE A 14 8.09 10.96 4.40
N VAL A 15 8.93 10.24 3.69
CA VAL A 15 9.53 10.65 2.43
C VAL A 15 9.68 9.47 1.48
N ALA A 16 9.41 9.68 0.18
CA ALA A 16 9.72 8.72 -0.86
C ALA A 16 11.17 8.89 -1.33
N ARG A 17 11.90 7.79 -1.48
CA ARG A 17 13.26 7.73 -2.03
C ARG A 17 13.58 6.33 -2.56
N ARG A 18 14.75 6.16 -3.17
CA ARG A 18 15.21 4.84 -3.64
C ARG A 18 15.21 3.84 -2.50
N SER A 19 14.70 2.64 -2.79
CA SER A 19 14.58 1.54 -1.84
C SER A 19 15.55 0.41 -2.14
N PRO A 20 16.15 -0.23 -1.13
CA PRO A 20 16.90 -1.46 -1.32
C PRO A 20 16.00 -2.67 -1.63
N ILE A 21 14.68 -2.58 -1.37
CA ILE A 21 13.73 -3.65 -1.68
C ILE A 21 13.40 -3.63 -3.17
N HIS A 22 12.83 -2.53 -3.66
CA HIS A 22 12.44 -2.37 -5.06
C HIS A 22 12.16 -0.91 -5.38
N GLY A 23 12.72 -0.41 -6.46
CA GLY A 23 12.44 0.92 -7.02
C GLY A 23 12.48 2.05 -5.99
N ASN A 24 11.38 2.76 -5.84
CA ASN A 24 11.17 3.72 -4.75
C ASN A 24 10.53 3.02 -3.55
N GLY A 25 10.76 3.57 -2.39
CA GLY A 25 10.10 3.19 -1.15
C GLY A 25 9.72 4.43 -0.35
N VAL A 26 9.04 4.24 0.75
CA VAL A 26 8.65 5.32 1.67
C VAL A 26 9.33 5.08 3.00
N PHE A 27 9.97 6.12 3.54
CA PHE A 27 10.78 6.05 4.75
C PHE A 27 10.24 7.00 5.82
N ALA A 28 10.26 6.56 7.06
CA ALA A 28 9.99 7.45 8.18
C ALA A 28 11.14 8.45 8.34
N VAL A 29 10.82 9.72 8.55
CA VAL A 29 11.78 10.79 8.90
C VAL A 29 11.57 11.32 10.31
N ALA A 30 10.55 10.82 11.00
CA ALA A 30 10.23 11.07 12.40
C ALA A 30 9.71 9.78 13.03
N PRO A 31 9.73 9.64 14.38
CA PRO A 31 9.16 8.47 15.06
C PRO A 31 7.65 8.35 14.76
N ILE A 32 7.21 7.14 14.50
CA ILE A 32 5.78 6.81 14.31
C ILE A 32 5.43 5.74 15.34
N LYS A 33 4.39 5.96 16.12
CA LYS A 33 3.97 5.02 17.16
C LYS A 33 3.03 3.95 16.58
N LYS A 34 3.08 2.75 17.17
CA LYS A 34 2.10 1.70 16.90
C LYS A 34 0.68 2.24 16.98
N GLY A 35 -0.15 1.92 15.99
CA GLY A 35 -1.55 2.34 15.88
C GLY A 35 -1.79 3.70 15.22
N GLU A 36 -0.72 4.47 14.94
CA GLU A 36 -0.88 5.74 14.24
C GLU A 36 -1.24 5.52 12.77
N GLU A 37 -2.24 6.26 12.32
CA GLU A 37 -2.54 6.44 10.89
C GLU A 37 -1.48 7.32 10.25
N ILE A 38 -0.90 6.85 9.15
CA ILE A 38 0.25 7.49 8.52
C ILE A 38 -0.19 8.27 7.27
N ILE A 39 -0.90 7.61 6.37
CA ILE A 39 -1.29 8.16 5.08
C ILE A 39 -2.48 7.39 4.50
N GLU A 40 -3.36 8.08 3.79
CA GLU A 40 -4.39 7.45 2.96
C GLU A 40 -3.79 7.01 1.62
N TYR A 41 -4.12 5.81 1.15
CA TYR A 41 -3.76 5.36 -0.19
C TYR A 41 -4.70 5.98 -1.21
N LYS A 42 -4.22 6.92 -2.00
CA LYS A 42 -5.01 7.70 -2.96
C LYS A 42 -4.73 7.29 -4.40
N GLY A 43 -5.74 7.50 -5.24
CA GLY A 43 -5.71 7.29 -6.66
C GLY A 43 -7.08 7.54 -7.28
N THR A 44 -7.23 7.17 -8.52
CA THR A 44 -8.52 7.23 -9.22
C THR A 44 -9.38 6.04 -8.83
N LEU A 45 -10.59 6.30 -8.34
CA LEU A 45 -11.58 5.26 -8.08
C LEU A 45 -12.12 4.72 -9.39
N MET A 46 -12.15 3.41 -9.54
CA MET A 46 -12.74 2.73 -10.70
C MET A 46 -13.36 1.39 -10.30
N THR A 47 -14.24 0.88 -11.15
CA THR A 47 -14.79 -0.47 -10.99
C THR A 47 -13.74 -1.52 -11.40
N HIS A 48 -13.93 -2.75 -10.96
CA HIS A 48 -13.09 -3.87 -11.39
C HIS A 48 -13.14 -4.08 -12.89
N ALA A 49 -14.34 -3.93 -13.50
CA ALA A 49 -14.52 -4.05 -14.96
C ALA A 49 -13.76 -2.97 -15.75
N GLU A 50 -13.77 -1.72 -15.28
CA GLU A 50 -12.98 -0.62 -15.88
C GLU A 50 -11.47 -0.90 -15.80
N ALA A 51 -11.00 -1.44 -14.69
CA ALA A 51 -9.59 -1.81 -14.53
C ALA A 51 -9.19 -2.96 -15.47
N ASP A 52 -10.05 -3.96 -15.63
CA ASP A 52 -9.82 -5.09 -16.56
C ASP A 52 -9.68 -4.62 -18.01
N VAL A 53 -10.50 -3.64 -18.43
CA VAL A 53 -10.40 -3.02 -19.76
C VAL A 53 -9.07 -2.29 -19.94
N LEU A 54 -8.59 -1.58 -18.89
CA LEU A 54 -7.37 -0.78 -18.98
C LEU A 54 -6.08 -1.61 -18.86
N TYR A 55 -6.08 -2.63 -18.00
CA TYR A 55 -4.88 -3.35 -17.58
C TYR A 55 -4.92 -4.86 -17.84
N GLY A 56 -6.01 -5.37 -18.40
CA GLY A 56 -6.22 -6.80 -18.56
C GLY A 56 -6.46 -7.50 -17.21
N ASP A 57 -6.28 -8.82 -17.18
CA ASP A 57 -6.51 -9.64 -15.98
C ASP A 57 -5.44 -9.49 -14.88
N GLY A 58 -4.51 -8.56 -15.04
CA GLY A 58 -3.52 -8.17 -14.03
C GLY A 58 -2.43 -9.20 -13.73
N GLY A 59 -2.53 -10.40 -14.27
CA GLY A 59 -1.58 -11.48 -13.97
C GLY A 59 -0.24 -11.40 -14.69
N GLU A 60 -0.14 -10.61 -15.75
CA GLU A 60 0.98 -10.70 -16.69
C GLU A 60 2.20 -9.84 -16.35
N THR A 61 2.04 -8.76 -15.58
CA THR A 61 3.12 -7.78 -15.38
C THR A 61 3.89 -7.92 -14.09
N GLY A 62 3.35 -8.59 -13.06
CA GLY A 62 3.97 -8.71 -11.73
C GLY A 62 4.15 -7.37 -11.02
N HIS A 63 3.55 -6.30 -11.50
CA HIS A 63 3.65 -4.95 -10.96
C HIS A 63 2.35 -4.20 -11.11
N THR A 64 1.88 -3.59 -10.00
CA THR A 64 0.62 -2.84 -10.01
C THR A 64 0.62 -1.79 -8.92
N PHE A 65 -0.05 -0.66 -9.21
CA PHE A 65 -0.47 0.33 -8.24
C PHE A 65 -1.99 0.29 -8.01
N LEU A 66 -2.60 -0.84 -8.29
CA LEU A 66 -4.03 -1.06 -8.08
C LEU A 66 -4.26 -1.62 -6.67
N PHE A 67 -5.16 -1.00 -5.92
CA PHE A 67 -5.55 -1.45 -4.59
C PHE A 67 -7.04 -1.78 -4.56
N THR A 68 -7.39 -3.03 -4.26
CA THR A 68 -8.80 -3.43 -4.10
C THR A 68 -9.39 -2.76 -2.87
N LEU A 69 -10.39 -1.90 -3.07
CA LEU A 69 -11.06 -1.16 -2.00
C LEU A 69 -12.17 -2.01 -1.37
N ASN A 70 -13.03 -2.56 -2.21
CA ASN A 70 -14.18 -3.40 -1.82
C ASN A 70 -14.64 -4.24 -3.03
N ASP A 71 -15.80 -4.91 -2.92
CA ASP A 71 -16.31 -5.78 -3.98
C ASP A 71 -16.61 -5.03 -5.29
N ASP A 72 -16.96 -3.75 -5.20
CA ASP A 72 -17.37 -2.94 -6.36
C ASP A 72 -16.21 -2.13 -6.97
N PHE A 73 -15.25 -1.70 -6.15
CA PHE A 73 -14.27 -0.69 -6.53
C PHE A 73 -12.83 -1.05 -6.16
N LEU A 74 -11.92 -0.50 -6.95
CA LEU A 74 -10.50 -0.43 -6.64
C LEU A 74 -9.98 1.01 -6.81
N ILE A 75 -8.80 1.26 -6.28
CA ILE A 75 -8.07 2.53 -6.41
C ILE A 75 -6.90 2.29 -7.35
N ASP A 76 -6.84 3.08 -8.43
CA ASP A 76 -5.71 3.11 -9.36
C ASP A 76 -4.78 4.27 -9.03
N ALA A 77 -3.68 3.97 -8.36
CA ALA A 77 -2.67 4.97 -7.99
C ALA A 77 -1.68 5.30 -9.12
N ASN A 78 -1.81 4.68 -10.30
CA ASN A 78 -1.14 5.18 -11.51
C ASN A 78 -1.68 6.56 -11.91
N ARG A 79 -2.92 6.85 -11.51
CA ARG A 79 -3.61 8.11 -11.78
C ARG A 79 -4.00 8.79 -10.49
N LYS A 80 -3.60 10.05 -10.30
CA LYS A 80 -3.88 10.85 -9.09
C LYS A 80 -3.43 10.18 -7.79
N GLY A 81 -2.42 9.31 -7.87
CA GLY A 81 -1.82 8.65 -6.71
C GLY A 81 -1.00 9.64 -5.87
N ASN A 82 -0.74 9.23 -4.63
CA ASN A 82 0.11 9.98 -3.71
C ASN A 82 1.34 9.15 -3.30
N THR A 83 2.08 9.60 -2.31
CA THR A 83 3.29 8.92 -1.81
C THR A 83 3.03 7.47 -1.38
N ALA A 84 1.82 7.15 -0.92
CA ALA A 84 1.47 5.80 -0.46
C ALA A 84 1.70 4.70 -1.50
N ARG A 85 1.57 5.02 -2.79
CA ARG A 85 1.80 4.06 -3.89
C ARG A 85 3.22 3.48 -3.90
N TRP A 86 4.19 4.17 -3.31
CA TRP A 86 5.58 3.74 -3.25
C TRP A 86 5.92 2.88 -2.04
N ILE A 87 4.98 2.66 -1.12
CA ILE A 87 5.19 1.76 0.02
C ILE A 87 5.36 0.34 -0.51
N ASN A 88 6.50 -0.28 -0.25
CA ASN A 88 6.81 -1.63 -0.70
C ASN A 88 6.14 -2.71 0.14
N HIS A 89 6.05 -3.90 -0.42
CA HIS A 89 5.63 -5.10 0.30
C HIS A 89 6.75 -5.65 1.19
N SER A 90 6.36 -6.19 2.34
CA SER A 90 7.21 -7.09 3.12
C SER A 90 6.38 -8.25 3.68
N CYS A 91 7.02 -9.43 3.78
CA CYS A 91 6.45 -10.57 4.49
C CYS A 91 6.54 -10.43 6.02
N ASP A 92 7.33 -9.44 6.50
CA ASP A 92 7.43 -9.02 7.90
C ASP A 92 7.26 -7.50 8.00
N PRO A 93 6.03 -7.00 7.81
CA PRO A 93 5.76 -5.58 7.63
C PRO A 93 5.74 -4.81 8.95
N ASN A 94 5.93 -3.49 8.87
CA ASN A 94 5.74 -2.57 10.00
C ASN A 94 4.46 -1.75 9.91
N CYS A 95 3.73 -1.87 8.81
CA CYS A 95 2.43 -1.24 8.59
C CYS A 95 1.38 -2.26 8.14
N GLN A 96 0.14 -1.84 8.16
CA GLN A 96 -0.98 -2.55 7.53
C GLN A 96 -1.87 -1.55 6.77
N ALA A 97 -2.56 -2.05 5.76
CA ALA A 97 -3.61 -1.33 5.08
C ALA A 97 -4.96 -1.69 5.71
N VAL A 98 -5.73 -0.68 6.09
CA VAL A 98 -7.05 -0.82 6.71
C VAL A 98 -8.09 -0.17 5.81
N ILE A 99 -9.17 -0.89 5.53
CA ILE A 99 -10.32 -0.31 4.82
C ILE A 99 -11.22 0.36 5.86
N GLU A 100 -11.39 1.66 5.72
CA GLU A 100 -12.37 2.44 6.48
C GLU A 100 -13.65 2.53 5.66
N GLU A 101 -14.66 1.78 6.09
CA GLU A 101 -15.96 1.81 5.44
C GLU A 101 -16.67 3.14 5.71
N ASN A 102 -17.35 3.65 4.69
CA ASN A 102 -18.12 4.89 4.83
C ASN A 102 -19.31 4.70 5.79
N ALA A 103 -19.45 5.59 6.75
CA ALA A 103 -20.47 5.51 7.79
C ALA A 103 -21.93 5.50 7.25
N GLU A 104 -22.14 6.04 6.05
CA GLU A 104 -23.43 6.08 5.36
C GLU A 104 -23.65 4.85 4.46
N GLY A 105 -22.69 3.91 4.42
CA GLY A 105 -22.76 2.70 3.60
C GLY A 105 -22.54 2.94 2.10
N ASN A 106 -21.93 4.05 1.70
CA ASN A 106 -21.60 4.33 0.32
C ASN A 106 -20.20 3.76 -0.03
N PRO A 107 -20.11 2.64 -0.77
CA PRO A 107 -18.83 1.98 -1.06
C PRO A 107 -17.88 2.83 -1.90
N ARG A 108 -18.39 3.84 -2.61
CA ARG A 108 -17.55 4.79 -3.36
C ARG A 108 -16.74 5.73 -2.46
N LYS A 109 -17.14 5.86 -1.19
CA LYS A 109 -16.52 6.74 -0.20
C LYS A 109 -15.67 5.98 0.83
N ASP A 110 -15.55 4.67 0.69
CA ASP A 110 -14.62 3.89 1.49
C ASP A 110 -13.19 4.38 1.23
N ARG A 111 -12.33 4.25 2.24
CA ARG A 111 -10.94 4.72 2.16
C ARG A 111 -9.96 3.63 2.56
N VAL A 112 -8.76 3.69 2.02
CA VAL A 112 -7.65 2.84 2.44
C VAL A 112 -6.68 3.68 3.27
N LEU A 113 -6.47 3.29 4.50
CA LEU A 113 -5.55 3.95 5.43
C LEU A 113 -4.36 3.04 5.72
N ILE A 114 -3.17 3.59 5.66
CA ILE A 114 -1.94 2.90 6.06
C ILE A 114 -1.64 3.29 7.49
N GLU A 115 -1.56 2.31 8.38
CA GLU A 115 -1.27 2.52 9.79
C GLU A 115 -0.10 1.65 10.28
N ALA A 116 0.59 2.15 11.31
CA ALA A 116 1.70 1.43 11.92
C ALA A 116 1.20 0.29 12.81
N ILE A 117 1.75 -0.92 12.63
CA ILE A 117 1.47 -2.08 13.50
C ILE A 117 2.52 -2.29 14.59
N ARG A 118 3.60 -1.54 14.54
CA ARG A 118 4.61 -1.40 15.60
C ARG A 118 5.18 0.00 15.59
N ASN A 119 6.01 0.33 16.59
CA ASN A 119 6.76 1.59 16.59
C ASN A 119 7.78 1.57 15.43
N ILE A 120 7.86 2.67 14.69
CA ILE A 120 8.75 2.85 13.55
C ILE A 120 9.71 3.98 13.86
N LYS A 121 11.02 3.71 13.70
CA LYS A 121 12.08 4.70 13.94
C LYS A 121 12.35 5.52 12.67
N PRO A 122 12.86 6.77 12.81
CA PRO A 122 13.38 7.51 11.65
C PRO A 122 14.40 6.68 10.88
N GLY A 123 14.31 6.71 9.55
CA GLY A 123 15.16 5.94 8.64
C GLY A 123 14.64 4.55 8.28
N GLU A 124 13.67 4.00 9.00
CA GLU A 124 13.05 2.73 8.61
C GLU A 124 12.15 2.89 7.37
N GLU A 125 12.20 1.92 6.47
CA GLU A 125 11.28 1.84 5.34
C GLU A 125 9.92 1.33 5.81
N LEU A 126 8.85 2.01 5.37
CA LEU A 126 7.47 1.57 5.58
C LEU A 126 7.16 0.43 4.62
N THR A 127 6.57 -0.63 5.13
CA THR A 127 6.13 -1.78 4.34
C THR A 127 4.80 -2.30 4.85
N TYR A 128 3.99 -2.86 3.96
CA TYR A 128 2.82 -3.64 4.35
C TYR A 128 2.69 -4.91 3.50
N ASP A 129 1.90 -5.85 3.98
CA ASP A 129 1.60 -7.06 3.22
C ASP A 129 0.53 -6.73 2.18
N TYR A 130 0.88 -6.85 0.89
CA TYR A 130 -0.05 -6.53 -0.19
C TYR A 130 -1.25 -7.46 -0.26
N GLY A 131 -1.12 -8.71 0.25
CA GLY A 131 -2.21 -9.67 0.25
C GLY A 131 -2.71 -10.06 -1.14
N ILE A 132 -1.85 -10.03 -2.16
CA ILE A 132 -2.26 -10.24 -3.56
C ILE A 132 -2.69 -11.70 -3.77
N THR A 133 -3.90 -11.87 -4.29
CA THR A 133 -4.42 -13.16 -4.76
C THR A 133 -4.86 -13.00 -6.22
N LEU A 134 -4.59 -14.02 -7.04
CA LEU A 134 -5.07 -14.07 -8.44
C LEU A 134 -6.17 -15.11 -8.55
N ASP A 135 -7.11 -14.90 -9.49
CA ASP A 135 -8.22 -15.82 -9.76
C ASP A 135 -7.83 -17.03 -10.64
N MET A 136 -6.56 -17.39 -10.59
CA MET A 136 -5.98 -18.49 -11.32
C MET A 136 -5.01 -19.26 -10.42
N PRO A 137 -4.62 -20.51 -10.75
CA PRO A 137 -3.60 -21.23 -10.01
C PRO A 137 -2.27 -20.47 -9.98
N HIS A 138 -1.65 -20.38 -8.80
CA HIS A 138 -0.34 -19.72 -8.62
C HIS A 138 0.77 -20.65 -9.07
N THR A 139 1.04 -20.71 -10.37
CA THR A 139 2.13 -21.50 -10.97
C THR A 139 3.50 -21.00 -10.54
N ALA A 140 4.54 -21.80 -10.73
CA ALA A 140 5.93 -21.38 -10.48
C ALA A 140 6.32 -20.15 -11.32
N ARG A 141 5.82 -20.07 -12.56
CA ARG A 141 6.01 -18.89 -13.43
C ARG A 141 5.40 -17.64 -12.83
N LEU A 142 4.15 -17.69 -12.35
CA LEU A 142 3.48 -16.56 -11.71
C LEU A 142 4.16 -16.15 -10.42
N LYS A 143 4.57 -17.10 -9.58
CA LYS A 143 5.31 -16.80 -8.35
C LYS A 143 6.64 -16.11 -8.63
N LYS A 144 7.32 -16.46 -9.73
CA LYS A 144 8.56 -15.80 -10.17
C LYS A 144 8.30 -14.39 -10.71
N LEU A 145 7.21 -14.20 -11.48
CA LEU A 145 6.79 -12.90 -11.99
C LEU A 145 6.46 -11.94 -10.85
N TRP A 146 5.78 -12.46 -9.82
CA TRP A 146 5.42 -11.74 -8.59
C TRP A 146 6.44 -11.99 -7.46
N LYS A 147 7.73 -11.94 -7.80
CA LYS A 147 8.81 -12.19 -6.85
C LYS A 147 8.81 -11.17 -5.71
N CYS A 148 8.93 -11.67 -4.47
CA CYS A 148 9.16 -10.84 -3.29
C CYS A 148 10.66 -10.59 -3.09
N LEU A 149 11.03 -9.34 -2.83
CA LEU A 149 12.40 -8.88 -2.59
C LEU A 149 12.58 -8.29 -1.19
N CYS A 150 11.66 -8.55 -0.26
CA CYS A 150 11.67 -7.91 1.06
C CYS A 150 12.89 -8.26 1.94
N GLY A 151 13.56 -9.39 1.68
CA GLY A 151 14.75 -9.81 2.42
C GLY A 151 14.48 -10.24 3.87
N SER A 152 13.22 -10.36 4.31
CA SER A 152 12.91 -10.83 5.66
C SER A 152 13.22 -12.31 5.83
N LYS A 153 13.46 -12.74 7.09
CA LYS A 153 13.69 -14.17 7.41
C LYS A 153 12.51 -15.05 7.05
N ASN A 154 11.30 -14.49 7.09
CA ASN A 154 10.05 -15.18 6.80
C ASN A 154 9.57 -14.97 5.37
N CYS A 155 10.45 -14.49 4.47
CA CYS A 155 10.08 -14.21 3.09
C CYS A 155 9.60 -15.48 2.38
N THR A 156 8.40 -15.40 1.80
CA THR A 156 7.80 -16.50 1.03
C THR A 156 8.33 -16.59 -0.41
N GLY A 157 9.15 -15.62 -0.83
CA GLY A 157 9.71 -15.54 -2.18
C GLY A 157 8.75 -14.98 -3.23
N THR A 158 7.48 -14.76 -2.88
CA THR A 158 6.46 -14.21 -3.79
C THR A 158 5.52 -13.25 -3.07
N LEU A 159 4.99 -12.28 -3.80
CA LEU A 159 3.93 -11.38 -3.32
C LEU A 159 2.57 -12.07 -3.28
N LEU A 160 2.43 -13.21 -3.96
CA LEU A 160 1.17 -13.93 -4.07
C LEU A 160 0.85 -14.69 -2.78
N LYS A 161 -0.37 -14.55 -2.32
CA LYS A 161 -0.92 -15.31 -1.19
C LYS A 161 -1.82 -16.44 -1.67
N SER A 162 -1.73 -17.56 -1.01
CA SER A 162 -2.68 -18.67 -1.24
C SER A 162 -4.09 -18.22 -0.92
N LYS A 163 -5.05 -18.58 -1.77
CA LYS A 163 -6.46 -18.47 -1.42
C LYS A 163 -6.72 -19.40 -0.22
N ARG A 164 -7.33 -18.84 0.81
CA ARG A 164 -7.82 -19.62 1.96
C ARG A 164 -9.14 -20.27 1.61
#